data_0c0f77bfa223250f13eac4e5688499aa
#
_entry.id   0c0f77bfa223250f13eac4e5688499aa
#
_cell.length_a   1.000
_cell.length_b   1.000
_cell.length_c   1.000
_cell.angle_alpha   90.00
_cell.angle_beta   90.00
_cell.angle_gamma   90.00
#
_symmetry.space_group_name_H-M   'P 1'
#
loop_
_entity.id
_entity.type
_entity.pdbx_description
1 polymer ?
#
loop_
_entity_poly.entity_id
_entity_poly.type
_entity_poly.pdbx_seq_one_letter_code
_entity_poly.pdbx_strand_id
1 'polypeptide(L)'
;MLGAMTLNANAQVYAYDSWAQLPTTDLYDTQTMNMALAHAEMRARVEARKQALFEHYANQAIDAFHNSQWSSAIYFANQALETSYYNGDIYYLRGYANEQLGNLRQAKKDYRKGKKYGCYQATAALQSLKARKKRK
;
A
#
# COMPACT_ATOMS: atom_id res chain seq x y z
N MET A 1 -46.72 -24.79 1.81
CA MET A 1 -45.97 -24.12 1.89
C MET A 1 -45.29 -23.55 1.75
N LEU A 2 -45.43 -23.56 1.77
CA LEU A 2 -44.60 -22.93 1.76
C LEU A 2 -44.24 -22.06 1.48
N GLY A 3 -44.48 -22.05 1.46
CA GLY A 3 -43.99 -21.39 1.48
C GLY A 3 -43.82 -20.51 1.60
N ALA A 4 -43.98 -20.69 2.07
CA ALA A 4 -43.61 -20.05 2.51
C ALA A 4 -43.16 -19.36 2.74
N MET A 5 -43.29 -19.50 2.97
CA MET A 5 -42.66 -19.10 3.31
C MET A 5 -42.52 -18.58 3.10
N THR A 6 -43.18 -18.88 3.13
CA THR A 6 -42.84 -18.70 3.12
C THR A 6 -42.66 -17.82 3.20
N LEU A 7 -43.10 -17.84 3.55
CA LEU A 7 -42.70 -17.31 3.81
C LEU A 7 -42.59 -16.74 3.66
N ASN A 8 -43.30 -16.97 3.66
CA ASN A 8 -43.05 -16.80 3.61
C ASN A 8 -42.91 -16.61 3.37
N ALA A 9 -43.85 -17.22 3.42
CA ALA A 9 -43.34 -17.43 3.25
C ALA A 9 -43.22 -16.87 2.49
N ASN A 10 -43.72 -16.20 2.26
CA ASN A 10 -43.13 -15.65 1.63
C ASN A 10 -42.54 -14.42 1.80
N ALA A 11 -42.43 -13.91 2.50
CA ALA A 11 -41.53 -12.97 2.38
C ALA A 11 -40.38 -12.87 3.05
N GLN A 12 -40.44 -13.53 3.38
CA GLN A 12 -39.36 -13.88 3.44
C GLN A 12 -39.27 -14.52 2.71
N VAL A 13 -40.52 -14.40 2.50
CA VAL A 13 -40.41 -15.23 1.66
C VAL A 13 -40.59 -14.73 0.40
N TYR A 14 -41.52 -13.61 0.00
CA TYR A 14 -41.31 -13.34 -1.23
C TYR A 14 -40.07 -13.13 -1.54
N ALA A 15 -39.56 -12.35 -0.85
CA ALA A 15 -38.18 -12.23 -0.99
C ALA A 15 -37.45 -13.51 -0.60
N TYR A 16 -37.97 -14.16 0.41
CA TYR A 16 -37.46 -15.44 0.83
C TYR A 16 -37.58 -16.47 -0.30
N ASP A 17 -38.73 -16.55 -0.89
CA ASP A 17 -38.94 -17.49 -2.00
C ASP A 17 -38.08 -17.13 -3.19
N SER A 18 -37.90 -15.85 -3.41
CA SER A 18 -37.13 -15.40 -4.55
C SER A 18 -35.66 -15.82 -4.46
N TRP A 19 -35.05 -15.64 -3.32
CA TRP A 19 -33.64 -16.03 -3.21
C TRP A 19 -33.48 -17.54 -2.99
N ALA A 20 -34.52 -18.19 -2.52
CA ALA A 20 -34.49 -19.65 -2.43
C ALA A 20 -34.49 -20.30 -3.82
N GLN A 21 -34.96 -19.58 -4.84
CA GLN A 21 -34.95 -20.06 -6.20
C GLN A 21 -33.70 -19.68 -6.98
N LEU A 22 -32.82 -18.91 -6.35
CA LEU A 22 -31.53 -18.69 -6.97
C LEU A 22 -30.82 -20.02 -7.12
N PRO A 23 -30.15 -20.23 -8.24
CA PRO A 23 -29.42 -21.49 -8.41
C PRO A 23 -28.31 -21.53 -7.38
N THR A 24 -28.61 -22.22 -6.31
CA THR A 24 -27.68 -22.37 -5.20
C THR A 24 -26.38 -23.04 -5.63
N THR A 25 -26.48 -23.86 -6.68
CA THR A 25 -25.31 -24.52 -7.23
C THR A 25 -24.30 -23.53 -7.78
N ASP A 26 -24.80 -22.41 -8.34
CA ASP A 26 -23.89 -21.42 -8.90
C ASP A 26 -23.16 -20.62 -7.84
N LEU A 27 -23.81 -20.42 -6.67
CA LEU A 27 -23.19 -19.71 -5.55
C LEU A 27 -22.22 -20.58 -4.76
N TYR A 28 -22.59 -21.86 -4.62
CA TYR A 28 -21.84 -22.77 -3.76
C TYR A 28 -21.21 -23.91 -4.56
N ASP A 29 -21.16 -23.75 -5.87
CA ASP A 29 -20.51 -24.73 -6.72
C ASP A 29 -19.03 -24.85 -6.34
N THR A 30 -18.58 -26.06 -6.16
CA THR A 30 -17.20 -26.36 -5.78
C THR A 30 -16.19 -25.74 -6.74
N GLN A 31 -16.52 -25.74 -8.03
CA GLN A 31 -15.62 -25.18 -9.04
C GLN A 31 -15.48 -23.67 -8.90
N THR A 32 -16.61 -22.98 -8.71
CA THR A 32 -16.60 -21.52 -8.49
C THR A 32 -15.85 -21.17 -7.23
N MET A 33 -16.06 -21.92 -6.16
CA MET A 33 -15.33 -21.70 -4.90
C MET A 33 -13.85 -21.96 -5.07
N ASN A 34 -13.48 -23.02 -5.78
CA ASN A 34 -12.07 -23.33 -6.01
C ASN A 34 -11.38 -22.25 -6.82
N MET A 35 -12.07 -21.70 -7.83
CA MET A 35 -11.54 -20.57 -8.61
C MET A 35 -11.36 -19.34 -7.74
N ALA A 36 -12.34 -19.04 -6.89
CA ALA A 36 -12.25 -17.89 -5.99
C ALA A 36 -11.08 -18.04 -5.02
N LEU A 37 -10.88 -19.24 -4.48
CA LEU A 37 -9.76 -19.54 -3.60
C LEU A 37 -8.43 -19.41 -4.35
N ALA A 38 -8.35 -19.95 -5.57
CA ALA A 38 -7.14 -19.85 -6.38
C ALA A 38 -6.79 -18.40 -6.67
N HIS A 39 -7.79 -17.56 -6.98
CA HIS A 39 -7.57 -16.13 -7.20
C HIS A 39 -7.12 -15.43 -5.92
N ALA A 40 -7.70 -15.82 -4.77
CA ALA A 40 -7.30 -15.24 -3.49
C ALA A 40 -5.86 -15.59 -3.16
N GLU A 41 -5.47 -16.87 -3.38
CA GLU A 41 -4.09 -17.29 -3.16
C GLU A 41 -3.11 -16.57 -4.07
N MET A 42 -3.50 -16.43 -5.34
CA MET A 42 -2.64 -15.70 -6.29
C MET A 42 -2.44 -14.25 -5.84
N ARG A 43 -3.54 -13.58 -5.45
CA ARG A 43 -3.41 -12.20 -4.95
C ARG A 43 -2.51 -12.13 -3.72
N ALA A 44 -2.67 -13.09 -2.79
CA ALA A 44 -1.85 -13.13 -1.59
C ALA A 44 -0.37 -13.31 -1.93
N ARG A 45 -0.06 -14.19 -2.91
CA ARG A 45 1.32 -14.39 -3.36
C ARG A 45 1.90 -13.13 -3.99
N VAL A 46 1.11 -12.44 -4.81
CA VAL A 46 1.54 -11.18 -5.44
C VAL A 46 1.85 -10.13 -4.39
N GLU A 47 0.96 -10.00 -3.38
CA GLU A 47 1.18 -9.03 -2.32
C GLU A 47 2.39 -9.37 -1.46
N ALA A 48 2.55 -10.65 -1.12
CA ALA A 48 3.72 -11.10 -0.36
C ALA A 48 5.00 -10.83 -1.12
N ARG A 49 4.98 -11.02 -2.45
CA ARG A 49 6.16 -10.75 -3.28
C ARG A 49 6.48 -9.26 -3.33
N LYS A 50 5.46 -8.41 -3.47
CA LYS A 50 5.66 -6.96 -3.45
C LYS A 50 6.25 -6.51 -2.12
N GLN A 51 5.72 -7.04 -1.02
CA GLN A 51 6.22 -6.71 0.30
C GLN A 51 7.68 -7.14 0.46
N ALA A 52 8.01 -8.35 0.04
CA ALA A 52 9.38 -8.85 0.13
C ALA A 52 10.35 -7.99 -0.69
N LEU A 53 9.93 -7.57 -1.90
CA LEU A 53 10.73 -6.67 -2.72
C LEU A 53 10.90 -5.31 -2.08
N PHE A 54 9.83 -4.77 -1.51
CA PHE A 54 9.90 -3.50 -0.79
C PHE A 54 10.92 -3.59 0.34
N GLU A 55 10.82 -4.63 1.18
CA GLU A 55 11.72 -4.77 2.32
C GLU A 55 13.17 -4.94 1.87
N HIS A 56 13.37 -5.70 0.81
CA HIS A 56 14.71 -5.90 0.26
C HIS A 56 15.34 -4.57 -0.14
N TYR A 57 14.63 -3.79 -0.95
CA TYR A 57 15.17 -2.51 -1.42
C TYR A 57 15.21 -1.45 -0.32
N ALA A 58 14.25 -1.47 0.60
CA ALA A 58 14.24 -0.55 1.73
C ALA A 58 15.47 -0.76 2.61
N ASN A 59 15.82 -2.03 2.88
CA ASN A 59 17.01 -2.32 3.67
C ASN A 59 18.28 -1.84 2.97
N GLN A 60 18.37 -2.07 1.66
CA GLN A 60 19.53 -1.58 0.91
C GLN A 60 19.62 -0.06 0.90
N ALA A 61 18.46 0.61 0.84
CA ALA A 61 18.42 2.07 0.92
C ALA A 61 18.89 2.56 2.28
N ILE A 62 18.49 1.88 3.34
CA ILE A 62 18.90 2.22 4.71
C ILE A 62 20.41 2.01 4.88
N ASP A 63 20.94 0.89 4.39
CA ASP A 63 22.37 0.62 4.47
C ASP A 63 23.18 1.67 3.71
N ALA A 64 22.77 2.00 2.51
CA ALA A 64 23.41 3.03 1.70
C ALA A 64 23.35 4.39 2.43
N PHE A 65 22.20 4.69 3.05
CA PHE A 65 22.02 5.92 3.80
C PHE A 65 23.00 6.00 4.97
N HIS A 66 23.13 4.92 5.75
CA HIS A 66 24.06 4.91 6.89
C HIS A 66 25.51 5.04 6.45
N ASN A 67 25.82 4.59 5.24
CA ASN A 67 27.17 4.71 4.68
C ASN A 67 27.36 6.02 3.91
N SER A 68 26.41 6.95 4.00
CA SER A 68 26.44 8.23 3.29
C SER A 68 26.56 8.09 1.77
N GLN A 69 26.12 6.96 1.24
CA GLN A 69 26.10 6.70 -0.20
C GLN A 69 24.78 7.23 -0.79
N TRP A 70 24.70 8.55 -0.90
CA TRP A 70 23.43 9.23 -1.19
C TRP A 70 22.80 8.80 -2.52
N SER A 71 23.60 8.66 -3.57
CA SER A 71 23.08 8.25 -4.87
C SER A 71 22.51 6.83 -4.83
N SER A 72 23.22 5.92 -4.13
CA SER A 72 22.74 4.54 -3.96
C SER A 72 21.46 4.51 -3.10
N ALA A 73 21.44 5.32 -2.04
CA ALA A 73 20.25 5.41 -1.18
C ALA A 73 19.03 5.87 -2.00
N ILE A 74 19.20 6.86 -2.87
CA ILE A 74 18.13 7.32 -3.74
C ILE A 74 17.68 6.21 -4.70
N TYR A 75 18.64 5.51 -5.29
CA TYR A 75 18.33 4.44 -6.23
C TYR A 75 17.50 3.34 -5.58
N PHE A 76 17.96 2.84 -4.44
CA PHE A 76 17.25 1.77 -3.75
C PHE A 76 15.89 2.23 -3.18
N ALA A 77 15.82 3.49 -2.72
CA ALA A 77 14.55 4.06 -2.28
C ALA A 77 13.55 4.15 -3.44
N ASN A 78 14.01 4.48 -4.64
CA ASN A 78 13.16 4.49 -5.82
C ASN A 78 12.62 3.08 -6.10
N GLN A 79 13.49 2.07 -6.08
CA GLN A 79 13.08 0.69 -6.30
C GLN A 79 12.06 0.23 -5.26
N ALA A 80 12.28 0.59 -3.99
CA ALA A 80 11.33 0.25 -2.93
C ALA A 80 9.97 0.89 -3.20
N LEU A 81 9.93 2.15 -3.57
CA LEU A 81 8.67 2.87 -3.78
C LEU A 81 7.93 2.43 -5.04
N GLU A 82 8.64 1.81 -6.01
CA GLU A 82 8.01 1.25 -7.20
C GLU A 82 7.19 0.00 -6.90
N THR A 83 7.41 -0.64 -5.76
CA THR A 83 6.61 -1.80 -5.36
C THR A 83 5.19 -1.45 -4.97
N SER A 84 4.85 -0.17 -4.93
CA SER A 84 3.55 0.36 -4.50
C SER A 84 3.30 0.26 -3.00
N TYR A 85 4.31 -0.06 -2.22
CA TYR A 85 4.25 0.12 -0.77
C TYR A 85 4.80 1.49 -0.44
N TYR A 86 3.98 2.31 0.23
CA TYR A 86 4.35 3.68 0.55
C TYR A 86 4.68 3.78 2.03
N ASN A 87 5.90 4.20 2.30
CA ASN A 87 6.42 4.29 3.65
C ASN A 87 7.04 5.67 3.85
N GLY A 88 6.58 6.38 4.87
CA GLY A 88 7.03 7.74 5.14
C GLY A 88 8.53 7.84 5.39
N ASP A 89 9.10 6.80 6.02
CA ASP A 89 10.53 6.80 6.34
C ASP A 89 11.38 6.67 5.09
N ILE A 90 10.93 5.90 4.09
CA ILE A 90 11.66 5.77 2.82
C ILE A 90 11.61 7.10 2.05
N TYR A 91 10.47 7.80 2.10
CA TYR A 91 10.41 9.14 1.53
C TYR A 91 11.35 10.11 2.26
N TYR A 92 11.41 10.04 3.60
CA TYR A 92 12.34 10.86 4.38
C TYR A 92 13.78 10.57 3.99
N LEU A 93 14.14 9.29 3.94
CA LEU A 93 15.48 8.85 3.60
C LEU A 93 15.89 9.38 2.22
N ARG A 94 15.02 9.22 1.22
CA ARG A 94 15.30 9.70 -0.13
C ARG A 94 15.39 11.22 -0.16
N GLY A 95 14.53 11.89 0.60
CA GLY A 95 14.56 13.35 0.70
C GLY A 95 15.85 13.85 1.31
N TYR A 96 16.31 13.19 2.37
CA TYR A 96 17.55 13.54 3.02
C TYR A 96 18.76 13.35 2.07
N ALA A 97 18.79 12.22 1.37
CA ALA A 97 19.86 11.96 0.41
C ALA A 97 19.87 13.01 -0.70
N ASN A 98 18.68 13.41 -1.18
CA ASN A 98 18.58 14.50 -2.16
C ASN A 98 19.06 15.83 -1.59
N GLU A 99 18.77 16.09 -0.31
CA GLU A 99 19.24 17.30 0.34
C GLU A 99 20.76 17.33 0.42
N GLN A 100 21.40 16.20 0.76
CA GLN A 100 22.85 16.12 0.81
C GLN A 100 23.49 16.36 -0.56
N LEU A 101 22.82 15.96 -1.63
CA LEU A 101 23.30 16.20 -3.00
C LEU A 101 22.91 17.59 -3.54
N GLY A 102 22.24 18.42 -2.73
CA GLY A 102 21.84 19.77 -3.14
C GLY A 102 20.52 19.82 -3.92
N ASN A 103 19.85 18.70 -4.10
CA ASN A 103 18.58 18.63 -4.83
C ASN A 103 17.41 19.04 -3.94
N LEU A 104 17.42 20.28 -3.47
CA LEU A 104 16.48 20.76 -2.46
C LEU A 104 15.02 20.71 -2.90
N ARG A 105 14.78 20.84 -4.21
CA ARG A 105 13.42 20.78 -4.74
C ARG A 105 12.86 19.36 -4.55
N GLN A 106 13.65 18.36 -4.89
CA GLN A 106 13.24 16.96 -4.72
C GLN A 106 13.13 16.59 -3.25
N ALA A 107 14.11 17.03 -2.44
CA ALA A 107 14.07 16.80 -0.99
C ALA A 107 12.75 17.33 -0.39
N LYS A 108 12.35 18.52 -0.78
CA LYS A 108 11.11 19.12 -0.28
C LYS A 108 9.88 18.32 -0.68
N LYS A 109 9.86 17.77 -1.92
CA LYS A 109 8.77 16.92 -2.37
C LYS A 109 8.70 15.64 -1.54
N ASP A 110 9.84 15.03 -1.31
CA ASP A 110 9.92 13.77 -0.56
C ASP A 110 9.53 13.99 0.90
N TYR A 111 9.98 15.07 1.53
CA TYR A 111 9.59 15.39 2.92
C TYR A 111 8.08 15.63 3.04
N ARG A 112 7.46 16.25 2.03
CA ARG A 112 6.00 16.41 2.03
C ARG A 112 5.28 15.07 1.97
N LYS A 113 5.79 14.15 1.16
CA LYS A 113 5.23 12.80 1.09
C LYS A 113 5.49 12.02 2.37
N GLY A 114 6.71 12.13 2.91
CA GLY A 114 7.01 11.51 4.20
C GLY A 114 6.08 11.98 5.30
N LYS A 115 5.82 13.29 5.36
CA LYS A 115 4.86 13.85 6.30
C LYS A 115 3.45 13.28 6.08
N LYS A 116 3.03 13.17 4.82
CA LYS A 116 1.71 12.62 4.49
C LYS A 116 1.55 11.18 5.00
N TYR A 117 2.62 10.41 4.97
CA TYR A 117 2.62 9.03 5.44
C TYR A 117 3.10 8.88 6.89
N GLY A 118 3.07 9.98 7.66
CA GLY A 118 3.23 9.93 9.10
C GLY A 118 4.68 9.94 9.60
N CYS A 119 5.66 10.24 8.75
CA CYS A 119 7.04 10.29 9.19
C CYS A 119 7.33 11.60 9.92
N TYR A 120 7.66 11.50 11.19
CA TYR A 120 7.96 12.65 12.04
C TYR A 120 9.23 13.38 11.56
N GLN A 121 10.26 12.64 11.22
CA GLN A 121 11.53 13.21 10.77
C GLN A 121 11.33 14.03 9.48
N ALA A 122 10.46 13.56 8.59
CA ALA A 122 10.16 14.30 7.36
C ALA A 122 9.48 15.63 7.66
N THR A 123 8.60 15.64 8.65
CA THR A 123 7.93 16.88 9.07
C THR A 123 8.95 17.89 9.60
N ALA A 124 9.87 17.44 10.49
CA ALA A 124 10.89 18.29 11.06
C ALA A 124 11.84 18.81 9.97
N ALA A 125 12.26 17.94 9.05
CA ALA A 125 13.14 18.33 7.94
C ALA A 125 12.49 19.37 7.03
N LEU A 126 11.19 19.20 6.75
CA LEU A 126 10.45 20.16 5.94
C LEU A 126 10.39 21.54 6.59
N GLN A 127 10.18 21.56 7.90
CA GLN A 127 10.17 22.82 8.67
C GLN A 127 11.55 23.49 8.63
N SER A 128 12.60 22.69 8.80
CA SER A 128 13.98 23.20 8.75
C SER A 128 14.30 23.81 7.38
N LEU A 129 13.89 23.15 6.28
CA LEU A 129 14.09 23.70 4.94
C LEU A 129 13.36 25.04 4.74
N LYS A 130 12.13 25.13 5.28
CA LYS A 130 11.34 26.37 5.18
C LYS A 130 12.01 27.50 5.96
N ALA A 131 12.51 27.18 7.16
CA ALA A 131 13.18 28.18 8.01
C ALA A 131 14.45 28.70 7.35
N ARG A 132 15.23 27.83 6.71
CA ARG A 132 16.44 28.24 6.00
C ARG A 132 16.13 29.15 4.83
N LYS A 133 15.02 28.88 4.11
CA LYS A 133 14.61 29.72 2.98
C LYS A 133 14.22 31.12 3.45
N LYS A 134 13.55 31.23 4.60
CA LYS A 134 13.13 32.55 5.11
C LYS A 134 14.33 33.43 5.52
N ARG A 135 15.44 32.82 5.91
CA ARG A 135 16.62 33.57 6.35
C ARG A 135 17.45 34.13 5.20
N LYS A 136 17.16 33.75 3.99
CA LYS A 136 17.78 34.32 2.80
C LYS A 136 16.92 35.43 2.22
#